data_27be4323d997fb7e9b7b407156786a87
#
_entry.id   27be4323d997fb7e9b7b407156786a87
#
_cell.length_a   1.000
_cell.length_b   1.000
_cell.length_c   1.000
_cell.angle_alpha   90.00
_cell.angle_beta   90.00
_cell.angle_gamma   90.00
#
_symmetry.space_group_name_H-M   'P 1'
#
loop_
_entity.id
_entity.type
_entity.pdbx_description
1 polymer ?
#
loop_
_entity_poly.entity_id
_entity_poly.type
_entity_poly.pdbx_seq_one_letter_code
_entity_poly.pdbx_strand_id
1 'polypeptide(L)'
;MNMKKITSFLLLGSSIVTFAQLHVNTLNLTANDLVYDSVTNKIYASIPSANGSNGNSIGVINPNTYLLENTIFIGSEPTILAISDNGQYIYSGFSGSSTVRRFDVGSQTAGLQFSLGSDSSTGSYYAEDIEVMPSQPTTIAISRKNNGFSPRHERVVIYDNNVMRPTTTPDHTGSNRIEFTSQNSLIGYNNETTEFGIRRLSVNSSGVSNVSVTQNVLSNFYLDFIYKDNYMYSFDGKVVDVTTAPFVIGQFSNATGPVVYDSYYNRVCFASYDFSGNITFKRFNPNTFLLFDSLPINQAFGNVNSLITCGNGCYAFNTTDNKVIIIKDSTLGLSETEQIGKFSIYPNPTTDYLFIKSDLEIKGIQISDLNGRIVNNLDFQDNKINLTSLQTGIYFAKISDENGKITTKKIFKK
;
A
#
# COMPACT_ATOMS: atom_id res chain seq x y z
N MET A 1 -31.98 48.54 -49.22
CA MET A 1 -31.50 47.14 -49.20
C MET A 1 -30.56 46.98 -48.00
N ASN A 2 -31.13 46.58 -46.82
CA ASN A 2 -30.41 46.55 -45.54
C ASN A 2 -29.85 45.12 -45.34
N MET A 3 -28.50 44.99 -45.39
CA MET A 3 -27.81 43.79 -45.03
C MET A 3 -27.65 43.69 -43.49
N LYS A 4 -28.34 42.75 -42.86
CA LYS A 4 -28.11 42.40 -41.44
C LYS A 4 -26.83 41.56 -41.35
N LYS A 5 -25.84 42.09 -40.61
CA LYS A 5 -24.62 41.34 -40.24
C LYS A 5 -25.02 40.34 -39.15
N ILE A 6 -24.88 39.05 -39.44
CA ILE A 6 -24.97 37.97 -38.46
C ILE A 6 -23.60 37.78 -37.86
N THR A 7 -23.41 38.15 -36.59
CA THR A 7 -22.20 37.89 -35.86
C THR A 7 -22.35 36.52 -35.18
N SER A 8 -21.66 35.50 -35.71
CA SER A 8 -21.56 34.18 -35.06
C SER A 8 -20.62 34.27 -33.88
N PHE A 9 -21.16 34.09 -32.69
CA PHE A 9 -20.35 33.91 -31.47
C PHE A 9 -19.92 32.44 -31.38
N LEU A 10 -18.66 32.17 -31.65
CA LEU A 10 -18.04 30.87 -31.42
C LEU A 10 -17.78 30.74 -29.91
N LEU A 11 -18.62 30.02 -29.17
CA LEU A 11 -18.30 29.60 -27.80
C LEU A 11 -17.26 28.48 -27.89
N LEU A 12 -15.98 28.80 -27.65
CA LEU A 12 -14.96 27.81 -27.33
C LEU A 12 -15.30 27.25 -25.93
N GLY A 13 -15.92 26.10 -25.89
CA GLY A 13 -16.05 25.29 -24.68
C GLY A 13 -14.66 24.76 -24.30
N SER A 14 -13.98 25.44 -23.38
CA SER A 14 -12.82 24.87 -22.69
C SER A 14 -13.32 23.73 -21.81
N SER A 15 -13.12 22.49 -22.24
CA SER A 15 -13.24 21.33 -21.35
C SER A 15 -12.18 21.48 -20.26
N ILE A 16 -12.61 21.87 -19.05
CA ILE A 16 -11.76 21.81 -17.88
C ILE A 16 -11.58 20.31 -17.58
N VAL A 17 -10.44 19.77 -18.00
CA VAL A 17 -9.98 18.46 -17.55
C VAL A 17 -9.58 18.65 -16.09
N THR A 18 -10.44 18.33 -15.16
CA THR A 18 -10.13 18.29 -13.73
C THR A 18 -9.25 17.06 -13.51
N PHE A 19 -7.95 17.29 -13.37
CA PHE A 19 -7.04 16.26 -12.88
C PHE A 19 -7.39 15.93 -11.42
N ALA A 20 -7.31 14.65 -11.07
CA ALA A 20 -7.38 14.22 -9.69
C ALA A 20 -6.34 14.99 -8.86
N GLN A 21 -6.78 15.71 -7.83
CA GLN A 21 -5.87 16.50 -7.00
C GLN A 21 -5.34 15.62 -5.87
N LEU A 22 -4.04 15.41 -5.83
CA LEU A 22 -3.36 14.75 -4.72
C LEU A 22 -3.22 15.73 -3.55
N HIS A 23 -3.75 15.36 -2.39
CA HIS A 23 -3.61 16.13 -1.15
C HIS A 23 -2.53 15.52 -0.27
N VAL A 24 -1.60 16.34 0.17
CA VAL A 24 -0.47 15.94 1.03
C VAL A 24 -0.74 16.40 2.45
N ASN A 25 -0.72 15.45 3.38
CA ASN A 25 -0.81 15.70 4.81
C ASN A 25 0.47 15.21 5.50
N THR A 26 0.86 15.89 6.57
CA THR A 26 2.10 15.65 7.27
C THR A 26 1.85 15.40 8.74
N LEU A 27 2.43 14.32 9.26
CA LEU A 27 2.52 14.04 10.68
C LEU A 27 3.99 14.10 11.09
N ASN A 28 4.32 14.95 12.07
CA ASN A 28 5.66 15.00 12.65
C ASN A 28 5.84 13.78 13.56
N LEU A 29 6.49 12.77 13.04
CA LEU A 29 6.71 11.49 13.71
C LEU A 29 7.95 10.81 13.15
N THR A 30 8.91 10.51 14.01
CA THR A 30 10.05 9.66 13.65
C THR A 30 9.55 8.22 13.55
N ALA A 31 9.66 7.62 12.37
CA ALA A 31 9.32 6.23 12.14
C ALA A 31 10.40 5.55 11.30
N ASN A 32 10.67 4.28 11.55
CA ASN A 32 11.60 3.48 10.75
C ASN A 32 10.88 2.77 9.61
N ASP A 33 9.65 2.28 9.84
CA ASP A 33 8.87 1.55 8.87
C ASP A 33 7.37 1.74 9.10
N LEU A 34 6.58 1.45 8.05
CA LEU A 34 5.13 1.58 8.05
C LEU A 34 4.49 0.32 7.48
N VAL A 35 3.39 -0.13 8.08
CA VAL A 35 2.47 -1.12 7.49
C VAL A 35 1.03 -0.64 7.62
N TYR A 36 0.17 -1.12 6.72
CA TYR A 36 -1.25 -0.76 6.72
C TYR A 36 -2.14 -1.97 6.96
N ASP A 37 -3.07 -1.85 7.89
CA ASP A 37 -4.14 -2.81 8.10
C ASP A 37 -5.43 -2.34 7.43
N SER A 38 -5.86 -3.09 6.42
CA SER A 38 -7.08 -2.81 5.67
C SER A 38 -8.36 -3.15 6.46
N VAL A 39 -8.27 -3.98 7.50
CA VAL A 39 -9.42 -4.39 8.34
C VAL A 39 -9.82 -3.27 9.28
N THR A 40 -8.85 -2.70 10.01
CA THR A 40 -9.10 -1.59 10.94
C THR A 40 -8.95 -0.21 10.28
N ASN A 41 -8.47 -0.15 9.02
CA ASN A 41 -8.14 1.07 8.30
C ASN A 41 -7.17 1.96 9.09
N LYS A 42 -6.05 1.38 9.53
CA LYS A 42 -5.00 2.06 10.28
C LYS A 42 -3.63 1.81 9.68
N ILE A 43 -2.77 2.82 9.78
CA ILE A 43 -1.34 2.69 9.52
C ILE A 43 -0.66 2.42 10.85
N TYR A 44 0.25 1.46 10.87
CA TYR A 44 1.10 1.16 12.01
C TYR A 44 2.54 1.54 11.68
N ALA A 45 3.20 2.21 12.63
CA ALA A 45 4.56 2.72 12.47
C ALA A 45 5.49 2.16 13.55
N SER A 46 6.68 1.73 13.19
CA SER A 46 7.76 1.44 14.15
C SER A 46 8.44 2.74 14.58
N ILE A 47 8.31 3.09 15.84
CA ILE A 47 8.77 4.36 16.41
C ILE A 47 10.03 4.13 17.26
N PRO A 48 11.23 4.60 16.84
CA PRO A 48 12.46 4.45 17.61
C PRO A 48 12.47 5.36 18.86
N SER A 49 13.43 5.10 19.76
CA SER A 49 13.59 5.88 21.01
C SER A 49 13.80 7.38 20.77
N ALA A 50 14.35 7.76 19.63
CA ALA A 50 14.56 9.15 19.23
C ALA A 50 13.28 10.01 19.22
N ASN A 51 12.10 9.38 19.18
CA ASN A 51 10.80 10.08 19.27
C ASN A 51 10.39 10.44 20.71
N GLY A 52 11.27 10.28 21.69
CA GLY A 52 11.03 10.67 23.08
C GLY A 52 10.02 9.77 23.80
N SER A 53 9.01 10.36 24.46
CA SER A 53 8.05 9.62 25.30
C SER A 53 7.22 8.58 24.56
N ASN A 54 7.04 8.75 23.25
CA ASN A 54 6.34 7.81 22.37
C ASN A 54 7.29 6.80 21.69
N GLY A 55 8.58 6.83 22.04
CA GLY A 55 9.59 5.97 21.45
C GLY A 55 9.49 4.50 21.86
N ASN A 56 10.22 3.64 21.13
CA ASN A 56 10.23 2.19 21.36
C ASN A 56 8.85 1.53 21.24
N SER A 57 8.02 2.04 20.32
CA SER A 57 6.59 1.73 20.23
C SER A 57 6.13 1.37 18.84
N ILE A 58 4.99 0.72 18.76
CA ILE A 58 4.12 0.73 17.58
C ILE A 58 3.17 1.91 17.71
N GLY A 59 3.22 2.83 16.75
CA GLY A 59 2.27 3.93 16.63
C GLY A 59 1.08 3.53 15.78
N VAL A 60 -0.12 3.94 16.20
CA VAL A 60 -1.37 3.73 15.46
C VAL A 60 -1.80 5.06 14.84
N ILE A 61 -1.76 5.15 13.52
CA ILE A 61 -2.05 6.37 12.78
C ILE A 61 -3.36 6.19 12.00
N ASN A 62 -4.23 7.17 12.10
CA ASN A 62 -5.47 7.19 11.34
C ASN A 62 -5.24 7.91 10.00
N PRO A 63 -5.35 7.20 8.85
CA PRO A 63 -5.12 7.81 7.54
C PRO A 63 -6.20 8.81 7.12
N ASN A 64 -7.34 8.90 7.84
CA ASN A 64 -8.41 9.85 7.53
C ASN A 64 -8.30 11.15 8.32
N THR A 65 -7.85 11.07 9.56
CA THR A 65 -7.65 12.26 10.42
C THR A 65 -6.21 12.75 10.42
N TYR A 66 -5.28 11.92 9.93
CA TYR A 66 -3.83 12.18 9.88
C TYR A 66 -3.19 12.31 11.27
N LEU A 67 -3.81 11.70 12.27
CA LEU A 67 -3.37 11.79 13.67
C LEU A 67 -2.78 10.46 14.15
N LEU A 68 -1.76 10.57 15.01
CA LEU A 68 -1.30 9.47 15.86
C LEU A 68 -2.32 9.30 16.98
N GLU A 69 -3.06 8.18 16.96
CA GLU A 69 -4.14 7.92 17.94
C GLU A 69 -3.65 7.20 19.18
N ASN A 70 -2.64 6.36 19.03
CA ASN A 70 -2.11 5.55 20.14
C ASN A 70 -0.64 5.19 19.91
N THR A 71 0.08 4.88 20.99
CA THR A 71 1.42 4.29 20.96
C THR A 71 1.52 3.18 21.99
N ILE A 72 2.02 2.03 21.59
CA ILE A 72 2.14 0.84 22.42
C ILE A 72 3.60 0.40 22.44
N PHE A 73 4.22 0.37 23.63
CA PHE A 73 5.59 -0.11 23.77
C PHE A 73 5.76 -1.52 23.21
N ILE A 74 6.71 -1.70 22.30
CA ILE A 74 6.96 -2.98 21.63
C ILE A 74 8.34 -3.57 21.95
N GLY A 75 9.34 -2.75 22.18
CA GLY A 75 10.72 -3.17 22.45
C GLY A 75 11.73 -2.12 22.02
N SER A 76 13.02 -2.33 22.31
CA SER A 76 14.09 -1.37 22.08
C SER A 76 14.42 -1.23 20.58
N GLU A 77 14.29 -0.02 20.07
CA GLU A 77 14.63 0.38 18.69
C GLU A 77 13.92 -0.50 17.65
N PRO A 78 12.58 -0.45 17.54
CA PRO A 78 11.86 -1.18 16.51
C PRO A 78 12.23 -0.66 15.11
N THR A 79 12.47 -1.59 14.18
CA THR A 79 12.92 -1.31 12.81
C THR A 79 11.86 -1.71 11.82
N ILE A 80 12.01 -2.90 11.23
CA ILE A 80 11.14 -3.43 10.18
C ILE A 80 9.83 -3.95 10.77
N LEU A 81 8.75 -3.80 10.01
CA LEU A 81 7.42 -4.32 10.31
C LEU A 81 6.94 -5.24 9.19
N ALA A 82 6.26 -6.31 9.56
CA ALA A 82 5.51 -7.14 8.62
C ALA A 82 4.12 -7.42 9.17
N ILE A 83 3.09 -7.29 8.34
CA ILE A 83 1.69 -7.50 8.74
C ILE A 83 1.10 -8.73 8.07
N SER A 84 0.27 -9.48 8.79
CA SER A 84 -0.45 -10.62 8.21
C SER A 84 -1.60 -10.16 7.30
N ASP A 85 -1.88 -10.93 6.23
CA ASP A 85 -2.93 -10.62 5.24
C ASP A 85 -4.30 -10.34 5.84
N ASN A 86 -4.62 -11.02 6.95
CA ASN A 86 -5.89 -10.89 7.65
C ASN A 86 -5.91 -9.75 8.70
N GLY A 87 -4.84 -8.97 8.79
CA GLY A 87 -4.70 -7.87 9.75
C GLY A 87 -4.64 -8.30 11.22
N GLN A 88 -4.39 -9.59 11.52
CA GLN A 88 -4.41 -10.08 12.90
C GLN A 88 -3.15 -9.71 13.67
N TYR A 89 -1.98 -9.82 13.03
CA TYR A 89 -0.68 -9.64 13.67
C TYR A 89 0.26 -8.76 12.87
N ILE A 90 1.04 -7.97 13.60
CA ILE A 90 2.23 -7.28 13.08
C ILE A 90 3.45 -7.86 13.80
N TYR A 91 4.51 -8.13 13.06
CA TYR A 91 5.79 -8.55 13.59
C TYR A 91 6.78 -7.40 13.48
N SER A 92 7.51 -7.13 14.56
CA SER A 92 8.53 -6.10 14.62
C SER A 92 9.90 -6.72 14.86
N GLY A 93 10.86 -6.37 14.03
CA GLY A 93 12.29 -6.55 14.29
C GLY A 93 12.85 -5.35 15.05
N PHE A 94 14.06 -5.50 15.61
CA PHE A 94 14.71 -4.48 16.44
C PHE A 94 16.18 -4.34 16.07
N SER A 95 16.73 -3.13 16.23
CA SER A 95 18.17 -2.90 16.26
C SER A 95 18.76 -2.88 17.68
N GLY A 96 17.92 -2.63 18.69
CA GLY A 96 18.31 -2.62 20.09
C GLY A 96 18.21 -3.98 20.80
N SER A 97 17.68 -5.01 20.15
CA SER A 97 17.60 -6.37 20.69
C SER A 97 17.60 -7.44 19.61
N SER A 98 18.17 -8.61 19.92
CA SER A 98 18.23 -9.80 19.06
C SER A 98 16.93 -10.60 19.12
N THR A 99 15.79 -9.95 18.92
CA THR A 99 14.48 -10.56 19.05
C THR A 99 13.55 -10.12 17.90
N VAL A 100 12.46 -10.86 17.73
CA VAL A 100 11.23 -10.40 17.03
C VAL A 100 10.10 -10.43 18.03
N ARG A 101 9.22 -9.46 17.96
CA ARG A 101 8.00 -9.40 18.77
C ARG A 101 6.76 -9.25 17.91
N ARG A 102 5.75 -10.03 18.24
CA ARG A 102 4.43 -9.97 17.62
C ARG A 102 3.56 -8.95 18.36
N PHE A 103 2.87 -8.14 17.61
CA PHE A 103 1.84 -7.22 18.07
C PHE A 103 0.48 -7.73 17.64
N ASP A 104 -0.48 -7.81 18.55
CA ASP A 104 -1.87 -8.16 18.26
C ASP A 104 -2.63 -6.88 17.88
N VAL A 105 -3.13 -6.83 16.66
CA VAL A 105 -3.79 -5.66 16.08
C VAL A 105 -5.15 -5.41 16.71
N GLY A 106 -5.92 -6.49 16.96
CA GLY A 106 -7.27 -6.39 17.49
C GLY A 106 -7.32 -5.87 18.93
N SER A 107 -6.41 -6.34 19.79
CA SER A 107 -6.30 -5.88 21.17
C SER A 107 -5.35 -4.69 21.37
N GLN A 108 -4.57 -4.33 20.35
CA GLN A 108 -3.48 -3.36 20.41
C GLN A 108 -2.49 -3.65 21.54
N THR A 109 -2.03 -4.88 21.64
CA THR A 109 -1.09 -5.31 22.69
C THR A 109 0.17 -5.96 22.13
N ALA A 110 1.29 -5.73 22.81
CA ALA A 110 2.54 -6.42 22.54
C ALA A 110 2.46 -7.86 23.07
N GLY A 111 2.58 -8.83 22.18
CA GLY A 111 2.42 -10.26 22.48
C GLY A 111 3.74 -11.01 22.51
N LEU A 112 3.73 -12.19 21.89
CA LEU A 112 4.83 -13.15 21.82
C LEU A 112 6.13 -12.51 21.36
N GLN A 113 7.20 -12.71 22.14
CA GLN A 113 8.58 -12.31 21.78
C GLN A 113 9.47 -13.55 21.78
N PHE A 114 10.40 -13.63 20.83
CA PHE A 114 11.37 -14.72 20.75
C PHE A 114 12.72 -14.24 20.22
N SER A 115 13.77 -14.96 20.58
CA SER A 115 15.15 -14.66 20.18
C SER A 115 15.44 -15.15 18.78
N LEU A 116 16.25 -14.37 18.05
CA LEU A 116 16.81 -14.77 16.74
C LEU A 116 18.10 -15.60 16.88
N GLY A 117 18.62 -15.71 18.10
CA GLY A 117 19.86 -16.42 18.36
C GLY A 117 21.11 -15.56 18.21
N SER A 118 22.25 -16.20 18.27
CA SER A 118 23.58 -15.58 18.14
C SER A 118 24.60 -16.60 17.65
N ASP A 119 25.68 -16.11 17.10
CA ASP A 119 26.90 -16.85 16.92
C ASP A 119 27.88 -16.56 18.08
N SER A 120 28.61 -17.59 18.54
CA SER A 120 29.50 -17.46 19.70
C SER A 120 30.70 -16.55 19.45
N SER A 121 31.12 -16.39 18.19
CA SER A 121 32.29 -15.61 17.77
C SER A 121 31.94 -14.20 17.30
N THR A 122 30.81 -14.05 16.64
CA THR A 122 30.43 -12.81 15.93
C THR A 122 29.25 -12.08 16.54
N GLY A 123 28.54 -12.69 17.52
CA GLY A 123 27.49 -12.02 18.30
C GLY A 123 26.06 -12.28 17.84
N SER A 124 25.19 -11.38 18.21
CA SER A 124 23.74 -11.56 18.09
C SER A 124 23.22 -11.38 16.67
N TYR A 125 22.14 -12.11 16.34
CA TYR A 125 21.43 -11.98 15.08
C TYR A 125 20.28 -10.98 15.19
N TYR A 126 20.04 -10.24 14.13
CA TYR A 126 18.96 -9.24 14.01
C TYR A 126 18.13 -9.53 12.77
N ALA A 127 16.89 -9.07 12.74
CA ALA A 127 16.09 -9.12 11.51
C ALA A 127 16.61 -8.05 10.53
N GLU A 128 16.94 -8.49 9.31
CA GLU A 128 17.20 -7.61 8.17
C GLU A 128 15.90 -7.37 7.42
N ASP A 129 15.08 -8.44 7.30
CA ASP A 129 13.81 -8.45 6.66
C ASP A 129 12.85 -9.46 7.30
N ILE A 130 11.55 -9.20 7.28
CA ILE A 130 10.51 -10.07 7.85
C ILE A 130 9.33 -10.10 6.90
N GLU A 131 8.85 -11.31 6.57
CA GLU A 131 7.66 -11.51 5.77
C GLU A 131 6.70 -12.48 6.45
N VAL A 132 5.40 -12.15 6.46
CA VAL A 132 4.37 -13.06 6.96
C VAL A 132 3.92 -13.97 5.84
N MET A 133 3.90 -15.29 6.09
CA MET A 133 3.46 -16.27 5.11
C MET A 133 2.00 -16.03 4.70
N PRO A 134 1.68 -15.95 3.40
CA PRO A 134 0.31 -15.75 2.93
C PRO A 134 -0.68 -16.73 3.56
N SER A 135 -1.78 -16.21 4.10
CA SER A 135 -2.85 -16.95 4.80
C SER A 135 -2.41 -17.75 6.04
N GLN A 136 -1.21 -17.52 6.56
CA GLN A 136 -0.68 -18.16 7.76
C GLN A 136 -0.14 -17.11 8.73
N PRO A 137 -1.00 -16.43 9.49
CA PRO A 137 -0.64 -15.24 10.28
C PRO A 137 0.38 -15.50 11.41
N THR A 138 0.60 -16.77 11.75
CA THR A 138 1.57 -17.18 12.79
C THR A 138 2.87 -17.75 12.24
N THR A 139 3.02 -17.79 10.91
CA THR A 139 4.23 -18.26 10.23
C THR A 139 4.92 -17.10 9.53
N ILE A 140 6.21 -16.90 9.81
CA ILE A 140 7.01 -15.83 9.21
C ILE A 140 8.33 -16.34 8.64
N ALA A 141 8.78 -15.70 7.58
CA ALA A 141 10.15 -15.79 7.10
C ALA A 141 10.96 -14.60 7.63
N ILE A 142 12.17 -14.83 8.03
CA ILE A 142 13.10 -13.80 8.49
C ILE A 142 14.43 -13.97 7.75
N SER A 143 14.86 -12.92 7.07
CA SER A 143 16.26 -12.75 6.68
C SER A 143 17.01 -12.21 7.90
N ARG A 144 17.97 -12.96 8.43
CA ARG A 144 18.76 -12.52 9.58
C ARG A 144 20.06 -11.87 9.13
N LYS A 145 20.56 -10.95 9.96
CA LYS A 145 21.89 -10.35 9.82
C LYS A 145 22.70 -10.45 11.11
N ASN A 146 24.00 -10.46 10.96
CA ASN A 146 24.98 -10.36 12.04
C ASN A 146 25.89 -9.15 11.81
N ASN A 147 25.83 -8.18 12.71
CA ASN A 147 26.63 -6.96 12.57
C ASN A 147 28.11 -7.13 12.89
N GLY A 148 28.51 -8.27 13.48
CA GLY A 148 29.91 -8.60 13.79
C GLY A 148 30.67 -9.31 12.67
N PHE A 149 30.01 -9.54 11.53
CA PHE A 149 30.61 -10.25 10.37
C PHE A 149 30.30 -9.52 9.05
N SER A 150 31.09 -9.77 8.02
CA SER A 150 30.85 -9.25 6.66
C SER A 150 31.18 -10.34 5.62
N PRO A 151 30.24 -10.67 4.71
CA PRO A 151 28.85 -10.13 4.56
C PRO A 151 27.95 -10.49 5.74
N ARG A 152 27.02 -9.60 6.11
CA ARG A 152 26.23 -9.71 7.34
C ARG A 152 25.09 -10.72 7.27
N HIS A 153 24.73 -11.22 6.10
CA HIS A 153 23.60 -12.14 5.94
C HIS A 153 23.78 -13.43 6.77
N GLU A 154 22.80 -13.74 7.61
CA GLU A 154 22.79 -14.90 8.50
C GLU A 154 21.55 -15.75 8.29
N ARG A 155 21.40 -16.28 7.08
CA ARG A 155 20.35 -17.22 6.68
C ARG A 155 18.96 -16.59 6.59
N VAL A 156 18.17 -17.13 5.71
CA VAL A 156 16.69 -17.03 5.78
C VAL A 156 16.21 -18.20 6.63
N VAL A 157 15.29 -17.91 7.56
CA VAL A 157 14.72 -18.87 8.50
C VAL A 157 13.19 -18.74 8.54
N ILE A 158 12.51 -19.85 8.83
CA ILE A 158 11.04 -19.86 9.01
C ILE A 158 10.73 -20.13 10.48
N TYR A 159 9.83 -19.32 11.05
CA TYR A 159 9.29 -19.52 12.38
C TYR A 159 7.79 -19.77 12.33
N ASP A 160 7.32 -20.79 13.06
CA ASP A 160 5.92 -21.01 13.40
C ASP A 160 5.71 -20.55 14.84
N ASN A 161 5.04 -19.43 15.04
CA ASN A 161 5.04 -18.69 16.31
C ASN A 161 6.48 -18.34 16.76
N ASN A 162 7.03 -19.07 17.75
CA ASN A 162 8.39 -18.90 18.26
C ASN A 162 9.27 -20.10 18.01
N VAL A 163 8.84 -21.05 17.19
CA VAL A 163 9.60 -22.28 16.89
C VAL A 163 10.19 -22.18 15.50
N MET A 164 11.51 -22.13 15.43
CA MET A 164 12.24 -22.12 14.15
C MET A 164 12.19 -23.51 13.51
N ARG A 165 11.86 -23.57 12.21
CA ARG A 165 11.98 -24.80 11.42
C ARG A 165 13.46 -25.17 11.23
N PRO A 166 13.81 -26.48 11.18
CA PRO A 166 15.21 -26.90 11.24
C PRO A 166 16.04 -26.59 9.99
N THR A 167 15.43 -26.51 8.80
CA THR A 167 16.15 -26.23 7.55
C THR A 167 16.20 -24.73 7.27
N THR A 168 17.40 -24.21 6.98
CA THR A 168 17.65 -22.79 6.69
C THR A 168 18.51 -22.64 5.45
N THR A 169 18.55 -21.45 4.84
CA THR A 169 19.52 -21.15 3.77
C THR A 169 20.94 -21.05 4.33
N PRO A 170 21.99 -21.10 3.49
CA PRO A 170 23.36 -20.77 3.89
C PRO A 170 23.51 -19.33 4.40
N ASP A 171 24.57 -19.11 5.16
CA ASP A 171 25.00 -17.81 5.69
C ASP A 171 25.94 -17.06 4.73
N HIS A 172 26.30 -15.84 5.12
CA HIS A 172 27.26 -14.90 4.50
C HIS A 172 26.90 -14.40 3.10
N THR A 173 26.22 -15.17 2.26
CA THR A 173 25.77 -14.74 0.95
C THR A 173 24.36 -15.26 0.72
N GLY A 174 23.40 -14.38 0.52
CA GLY A 174 22.04 -14.87 0.43
C GLY A 174 21.01 -13.85 0.04
N SER A 175 19.89 -13.91 0.72
CA SER A 175 18.71 -13.13 0.47
C SER A 175 18.51 -12.13 1.60
N ASN A 176 19.14 -10.95 1.47
CA ASN A 176 19.00 -9.87 2.45
C ASN A 176 17.58 -9.33 2.48
N ARG A 177 16.95 -9.22 1.29
CA ARG A 177 15.55 -8.86 1.11
C ARG A 177 14.78 -10.05 0.58
N ILE A 178 13.59 -10.28 1.10
CA ILE A 178 12.75 -11.45 0.78
C ILE A 178 11.29 -11.03 0.59
N GLU A 179 10.58 -11.75 -0.27
CA GLU A 179 9.14 -11.59 -0.47
C GLU A 179 8.50 -12.95 -0.72
N PHE A 180 7.37 -13.25 -0.10
CA PHE A 180 6.61 -14.45 -0.41
C PHE A 180 5.94 -14.31 -1.78
N THR A 181 6.16 -15.30 -2.64
CA THR A 181 5.40 -15.45 -3.89
C THR A 181 4.22 -16.39 -3.72
N SER A 182 4.28 -17.27 -2.73
CA SER A 182 3.23 -18.17 -2.27
C SER A 182 3.60 -18.74 -0.89
N GLN A 183 2.73 -19.52 -0.25
CA GLN A 183 3.05 -20.21 1.01
C GLN A 183 4.30 -21.10 0.92
N ASN A 184 4.62 -21.59 -0.26
CA ASN A 184 5.72 -22.55 -0.47
C ASN A 184 6.93 -21.95 -1.19
N SER A 185 6.95 -20.65 -1.44
CA SER A 185 7.99 -20.02 -2.23
C SER A 185 8.26 -18.58 -1.81
N LEU A 186 9.54 -18.23 -1.76
CA LEU A 186 10.05 -16.86 -1.59
C LEU A 186 10.93 -16.49 -2.79
N ILE A 187 10.98 -15.21 -3.09
CA ILE A 187 12.07 -14.58 -3.86
C ILE A 187 12.94 -13.83 -2.86
N GLY A 188 14.26 -13.95 -3.02
CA GLY A 188 15.23 -13.21 -2.25
C GLY A 188 16.26 -12.50 -3.12
N TYR A 189 16.73 -11.36 -2.67
CA TYR A 189 17.77 -10.59 -3.36
C TYR A 189 18.96 -10.33 -2.44
N ASN A 190 20.18 -10.63 -2.96
CA ASN A 190 21.44 -10.29 -2.33
C ASN A 190 21.82 -8.85 -2.69
N ASN A 191 21.60 -7.94 -1.78
CA ASN A 191 21.88 -6.51 -1.96
C ASN A 191 23.16 -6.06 -1.23
N GLU A 192 23.95 -7.00 -0.69
CA GLU A 192 25.13 -6.68 0.15
C GLU A 192 26.46 -7.12 -0.45
N THR A 193 26.45 -8.06 -1.40
CA THR A 193 27.67 -8.51 -2.08
C THR A 193 27.57 -8.32 -3.59
N THR A 194 28.73 -8.30 -4.27
CA THR A 194 28.80 -8.15 -5.73
C THR A 194 28.24 -9.33 -6.52
N GLU A 195 27.76 -10.37 -5.84
CA GLU A 195 27.00 -11.45 -6.48
C GLU A 195 25.67 -10.93 -7.02
N PHE A 196 24.97 -10.03 -6.28
CA PHE A 196 23.67 -9.47 -6.64
C PHE A 196 22.65 -10.52 -7.10
N GLY A 197 22.68 -11.70 -6.48
CA GLY A 197 21.87 -12.83 -6.89
C GLY A 197 20.40 -12.69 -6.50
N ILE A 198 19.51 -12.91 -7.46
CA ILE A 198 18.10 -13.16 -7.21
C ILE A 198 17.92 -14.66 -6.98
N ARG A 199 17.37 -15.02 -5.83
CA ARG A 199 17.16 -16.41 -5.41
C ARG A 199 15.70 -16.77 -5.42
N ARG A 200 15.41 -17.99 -5.91
CA ARG A 200 14.16 -18.68 -5.62
C ARG A 200 14.39 -19.59 -4.43
N LEU A 201 13.53 -19.48 -3.45
CA LEU A 201 13.59 -20.29 -2.24
C LEU A 201 12.33 -21.15 -2.16
N SER A 202 12.49 -22.42 -1.81
CA SER A 202 11.37 -23.33 -1.51
C SER A 202 11.12 -23.36 -0.02
N VAL A 203 9.86 -23.24 0.38
CA VAL A 203 9.43 -23.31 1.78
C VAL A 203 8.53 -24.52 1.99
N ASN A 204 8.81 -25.30 3.03
CA ASN A 204 8.02 -26.46 3.43
C ASN A 204 8.01 -26.63 4.95
N SER A 205 7.38 -27.67 5.47
CA SER A 205 7.30 -27.94 6.92
C SER A 205 8.67 -28.12 7.60
N SER A 206 9.73 -28.44 6.85
CA SER A 206 11.10 -28.55 7.39
C SER A 206 11.84 -27.21 7.43
N GLY A 207 11.39 -26.20 6.69
CA GLY A 207 12.02 -24.88 6.63
C GLY A 207 12.15 -24.31 5.22
N VAL A 208 13.29 -23.69 4.92
CA VAL A 208 13.55 -22.98 3.66
C VAL A 208 14.88 -23.43 3.03
N SER A 209 14.89 -23.56 1.71
CA SER A 209 16.08 -23.96 0.96
C SER A 209 16.21 -23.24 -0.38
N ASN A 210 17.45 -23.03 -0.86
CA ASN A 210 17.71 -22.48 -2.19
C ASN A 210 17.28 -23.45 -3.28
N VAL A 211 16.57 -22.94 -4.29
CA VAL A 211 16.19 -23.67 -5.52
C VAL A 211 17.11 -23.25 -6.67
N SER A 212 17.28 -21.95 -6.86
CA SER A 212 18.11 -21.40 -7.92
C SER A 212 18.62 -20.00 -7.57
N VAL A 213 19.69 -19.60 -8.23
CA VAL A 213 20.27 -18.25 -8.17
C VAL A 213 20.44 -17.74 -9.59
N THR A 214 19.99 -16.52 -9.85
CA THR A 214 20.23 -15.82 -11.12
C THR A 214 20.97 -14.52 -10.82
N GLN A 215 22.14 -14.36 -11.43
CA GLN A 215 23.01 -13.18 -11.28
C GLN A 215 22.86 -12.23 -12.45
N ASN A 216 23.42 -11.02 -12.31
CA ASN A 216 23.48 -10.00 -13.38
C ASN A 216 22.12 -9.46 -13.88
N VAL A 217 21.05 -9.58 -13.09
CA VAL A 217 19.74 -9.00 -13.39
C VAL A 217 19.63 -7.62 -12.75
N LEU A 218 19.94 -7.54 -11.47
CA LEU A 218 20.09 -6.30 -10.69
C LEU A 218 21.56 -6.18 -10.27
N SER A 219 22.02 -4.97 -9.91
CA SER A 219 23.43 -4.73 -9.61
C SER A 219 23.70 -3.63 -8.57
N ASN A 220 22.69 -3.28 -7.75
CA ASN A 220 22.80 -2.19 -6.78
C ASN A 220 22.87 -2.72 -5.35
N PHE A 221 23.78 -2.13 -4.57
CA PHE A 221 23.85 -2.34 -3.13
C PHE A 221 22.66 -1.67 -2.43
N TYR A 222 22.23 -2.27 -1.32
CA TYR A 222 21.12 -1.79 -0.47
C TYR A 222 19.77 -1.63 -1.20
N LEU A 223 19.68 -2.20 -2.40
CA LEU A 223 18.45 -2.19 -3.18
C LEU A 223 17.41 -3.07 -2.50
N ASP A 224 16.18 -2.59 -2.50
CA ASP A 224 15.00 -3.31 -2.06
C ASP A 224 14.01 -3.49 -3.20
N PHE A 225 12.95 -4.28 -2.99
CA PHE A 225 11.94 -4.55 -3.98
C PHE A 225 10.63 -4.97 -3.31
N ILE A 226 9.55 -4.93 -4.07
CA ILE A 226 8.29 -5.60 -3.74
C ILE A 226 7.97 -6.66 -4.81
N TYR A 227 7.23 -7.68 -4.40
CA TYR A 227 6.69 -8.70 -5.32
C TYR A 227 5.20 -8.47 -5.56
N LYS A 228 4.78 -8.50 -6.82
CA LYS A 228 3.37 -8.49 -7.20
C LYS A 228 3.15 -9.22 -8.52
N ASP A 229 2.26 -10.22 -8.51
CA ASP A 229 1.77 -10.91 -9.71
C ASP A 229 2.88 -11.38 -10.67
N ASN A 230 3.87 -12.11 -10.14
CA ASN A 230 5.05 -12.62 -10.84
C ASN A 230 6.14 -11.60 -11.23
N TYR A 231 6.03 -10.37 -10.76
CA TYR A 231 7.03 -9.34 -11.03
C TYR A 231 7.66 -8.83 -9.73
N MET A 232 8.98 -8.61 -9.77
CA MET A 232 9.70 -7.80 -8.79
C MET A 232 9.72 -6.36 -9.32
N TYR A 233 9.31 -5.43 -8.49
CA TYR A 233 9.44 -3.99 -8.71
C TYR A 233 10.54 -3.47 -7.81
N SER A 234 11.69 -3.13 -8.38
CA SER A 234 12.86 -2.74 -7.58
C SER A 234 12.92 -1.23 -7.34
N PHE A 235 13.58 -0.84 -6.25
CA PHE A 235 13.72 0.57 -5.86
C PHE A 235 14.58 1.40 -6.83
N ASP A 236 15.24 0.78 -7.82
CA ASP A 236 15.92 1.47 -8.93
C ASP A 236 15.02 1.60 -10.19
N GLY A 237 13.75 1.25 -10.05
CA GLY A 237 12.75 1.39 -11.10
C GLY A 237 12.68 0.23 -12.09
N LYS A 238 13.52 -0.79 -11.98
CA LYS A 238 13.45 -1.96 -12.87
C LYS A 238 12.28 -2.87 -12.50
N VAL A 239 11.72 -3.51 -13.52
CA VAL A 239 10.71 -4.57 -13.37
C VAL A 239 11.31 -5.87 -13.87
N VAL A 240 11.32 -6.88 -13.01
CA VAL A 240 11.90 -8.20 -13.30
C VAL A 240 10.79 -9.24 -13.32
N ASP A 241 10.66 -9.97 -14.43
CA ASP A 241 9.82 -11.16 -14.52
C ASP A 241 10.51 -12.30 -13.76
N VAL A 242 9.80 -12.89 -12.80
CA VAL A 242 10.30 -14.00 -11.99
C VAL A 242 9.50 -15.29 -12.18
N THR A 243 8.74 -15.43 -13.27
CA THR A 243 7.99 -16.66 -13.59
C THR A 243 8.92 -17.81 -13.93
N THR A 244 10.01 -17.52 -14.64
CA THR A 244 11.09 -18.45 -15.03
C THR A 244 12.42 -17.97 -14.45
N ALA A 245 13.53 -18.16 -15.12
CA ALA A 245 14.78 -17.50 -14.74
C ALA A 245 14.58 -15.97 -14.77
N PRO A 246 14.85 -15.25 -13.67
CA PRO A 246 14.62 -13.81 -13.60
C PRO A 246 15.29 -13.01 -14.71
N PHE A 247 14.55 -12.06 -15.33
CA PHE A 247 15.07 -11.12 -16.33
C PHE A 247 14.30 -9.80 -16.32
N VAL A 248 14.98 -8.70 -16.65
CA VAL A 248 14.36 -7.36 -16.72
C VAL A 248 13.45 -7.26 -17.93
N ILE A 249 12.19 -6.88 -17.70
CA ILE A 249 11.19 -6.65 -18.76
C ILE A 249 10.97 -5.18 -19.06
N GLY A 250 11.37 -4.28 -18.17
CA GLY A 250 11.19 -2.84 -18.34
C GLY A 250 11.76 -2.04 -17.17
N GLN A 251 11.66 -0.72 -17.31
CA GLN A 251 12.12 0.22 -16.29
C GLN A 251 11.26 1.48 -16.30
N PHE A 252 10.88 1.93 -15.13
CA PHE A 252 10.25 3.23 -14.91
C PHE A 252 11.32 4.32 -14.94
N SER A 253 11.20 5.24 -15.89
CA SER A 253 12.21 6.28 -16.09
C SER A 253 12.28 7.25 -14.91
N ASN A 254 13.49 7.49 -14.38
CA ASN A 254 13.73 8.38 -13.24
C ASN A 254 12.93 7.99 -11.97
N ALA A 255 12.60 6.71 -11.81
CA ALA A 255 12.00 6.18 -10.62
C ALA A 255 13.10 5.58 -9.72
N THR A 256 13.18 6.05 -8.47
CA THR A 256 14.12 5.56 -7.45
C THR A 256 13.45 5.63 -6.08
N GLY A 257 13.91 4.83 -5.13
CA GLY A 257 13.37 4.79 -3.77
C GLY A 257 12.22 3.81 -3.59
N PRO A 258 11.57 3.82 -2.44
CA PRO A 258 10.51 2.88 -2.12
C PRO A 258 9.38 2.88 -3.14
N VAL A 259 8.89 1.68 -3.45
CA VAL A 259 7.87 1.42 -4.45
C VAL A 259 6.69 0.67 -3.83
N VAL A 260 5.49 0.94 -4.33
CA VAL A 260 4.28 0.17 -4.00
C VAL A 260 3.42 -0.02 -5.25
N TYR A 261 2.75 -1.17 -5.33
CA TYR A 261 1.75 -1.44 -6.36
C TYR A 261 0.36 -1.09 -5.85
N ASP A 262 -0.26 -0.10 -6.45
CA ASP A 262 -1.65 0.26 -6.18
C ASP A 262 -2.58 -0.59 -7.07
N SER A 263 -3.17 -1.63 -6.49
CA SER A 263 -4.10 -2.51 -7.18
C SER A 263 -5.45 -1.87 -7.49
N TYR A 264 -5.82 -0.80 -6.77
CA TYR A 264 -7.09 -0.11 -6.98
C TYR A 264 -7.10 0.71 -8.28
N TYR A 265 -6.03 1.50 -8.49
CA TYR A 265 -5.87 2.30 -9.71
C TYR A 265 -5.01 1.63 -10.78
N ASN A 266 -4.48 0.44 -10.52
CA ASN A 266 -3.52 -0.24 -11.37
C ASN A 266 -2.33 0.68 -11.71
N ARG A 267 -1.57 1.07 -10.68
CA ARG A 267 -0.42 1.97 -10.78
C ARG A 267 0.77 1.42 -9.99
N VAL A 268 1.96 1.69 -10.48
CA VAL A 268 3.19 1.54 -9.70
C VAL A 268 3.60 2.90 -9.23
N CYS A 269 3.76 3.05 -7.91
CA CYS A 269 4.00 4.33 -7.27
C CYS A 269 5.36 4.32 -6.57
N PHE A 270 6.12 5.40 -6.73
CA PHE A 270 7.42 5.60 -6.10
C PHE A 270 7.42 6.86 -5.26
N ALA A 271 8.05 6.81 -4.09
CA ALA A 271 8.46 7.98 -3.33
C ALA A 271 9.96 8.23 -3.62
N SER A 272 10.23 8.87 -4.74
CA SER A 272 11.60 9.14 -5.22
C SER A 272 12.23 10.30 -4.48
N TYR A 273 13.52 10.21 -4.20
CA TYR A 273 14.30 11.32 -3.65
C TYR A 273 15.62 11.48 -4.40
N ASP A 274 16.11 12.72 -4.47
CA ASP A 274 17.38 13.07 -5.12
C ASP A 274 18.53 13.23 -4.09
N PHE A 275 19.73 13.47 -4.59
CA PHE A 275 20.91 13.68 -3.73
C PHE A 275 20.82 14.95 -2.85
N SER A 276 19.95 15.88 -3.20
CA SER A 276 19.66 17.06 -2.39
C SER A 276 18.57 16.82 -1.35
N GLY A 277 17.95 15.65 -1.33
CA GLY A 277 16.88 15.30 -0.41
C GLY A 277 15.49 15.79 -0.83
N ASN A 278 15.32 16.29 -2.06
CA ASN A 278 13.99 16.64 -2.56
C ASN A 278 13.20 15.40 -2.89
N ILE A 279 11.96 15.33 -2.42
CA ILE A 279 11.10 14.16 -2.57
C ILE A 279 10.04 14.43 -3.65
N THR A 280 9.82 13.44 -4.51
CA THR A 280 8.77 13.45 -5.53
C THR A 280 8.00 12.14 -5.52
N PHE A 281 6.71 12.20 -5.26
CA PHE A 281 5.82 11.06 -5.44
C PHE A 281 5.47 10.92 -6.93
N LYS A 282 5.65 9.73 -7.50
CA LYS A 282 5.46 9.45 -8.93
C LYS A 282 4.56 8.23 -9.11
N ARG A 283 3.62 8.31 -10.05
CA ARG A 283 2.76 7.19 -10.43
C ARG A 283 2.98 6.82 -11.88
N PHE A 284 3.07 5.52 -12.16
CA PHE A 284 3.36 4.99 -13.49
C PHE A 284 2.30 3.96 -13.91
N ASN A 285 2.14 3.82 -15.22
CA ASN A 285 1.38 2.71 -15.79
C ASN A 285 2.24 1.43 -15.76
N PRO A 286 1.80 0.33 -15.12
CA PRO A 286 2.60 -0.88 -14.99
C PRO A 286 2.87 -1.61 -16.30
N ASN A 287 2.01 -1.43 -17.33
CA ASN A 287 2.12 -2.14 -18.59
C ASN A 287 2.97 -1.39 -19.64
N THR A 288 2.94 -0.07 -19.61
CA THR A 288 3.67 0.78 -20.58
C THR A 288 4.92 1.42 -19.99
N PHE A 289 5.12 1.33 -18.67
CA PHE A 289 6.18 1.98 -17.89
C PHE A 289 6.21 3.51 -18.00
N LEU A 290 5.18 4.12 -18.60
CA LEU A 290 5.10 5.56 -18.77
C LEU A 290 4.64 6.23 -17.47
N LEU A 291 5.22 7.39 -17.20
CA LEU A 291 4.79 8.25 -16.10
C LEU A 291 3.33 8.67 -16.33
N PHE A 292 2.49 8.45 -15.34
CA PHE A 292 1.12 8.93 -15.32
C PHE A 292 1.05 10.36 -14.79
N ASP A 293 1.59 10.58 -13.59
CA ASP A 293 1.76 11.90 -12.98
C ASP A 293 2.87 11.90 -11.93
N SER A 294 3.20 13.09 -11.45
CA SER A 294 4.17 13.31 -10.37
C SER A 294 3.79 14.49 -9.51
N LEU A 295 4.11 14.38 -8.21
CA LEU A 295 3.83 15.40 -7.20
C LEU A 295 5.09 15.69 -6.39
N PRO A 296 5.68 16.90 -6.47
CA PRO A 296 6.72 17.34 -5.55
C PRO A 296 6.19 17.41 -4.11
N ILE A 297 6.94 16.85 -3.16
CA ILE A 297 6.59 16.83 -1.74
C ILE A 297 7.43 17.89 -1.01
N ASN A 298 6.90 19.11 -0.93
CA ASN A 298 7.58 20.22 -0.30
C ASN A 298 7.50 20.22 1.23
N GLN A 299 6.70 19.32 1.80
CA GLN A 299 6.46 19.20 3.24
C GLN A 299 7.49 18.34 3.96
N ALA A 300 8.29 17.57 3.23
CA ALA A 300 9.30 16.67 3.77
C ALA A 300 10.59 16.74 2.95
N PHE A 301 11.68 16.25 3.56
CA PHE A 301 13.02 16.30 3.00
C PHE A 301 13.83 15.07 3.41
N GLY A 302 14.88 14.75 2.65
CA GLY A 302 15.78 13.64 2.95
C GLY A 302 15.41 12.34 2.27
N ASN A 303 15.85 11.22 2.83
CA ASN A 303 15.56 9.91 2.27
C ASN A 303 14.17 9.43 2.69
N VAL A 304 13.56 8.61 1.85
CA VAL A 304 12.34 7.89 2.14
C VAL A 304 12.70 6.45 2.52
N ASN A 305 12.16 5.93 3.62
CA ASN A 305 12.49 4.58 4.11
C ASN A 305 11.50 3.52 3.63
N SER A 306 10.20 3.78 3.74
CA SER A 306 9.15 2.88 3.25
C SER A 306 8.04 3.64 2.54
N LEU A 307 7.30 2.97 1.66
CA LEU A 307 6.10 3.49 0.97
C LEU A 307 5.04 2.40 0.97
N ILE A 308 3.85 2.73 1.42
CA ILE A 308 2.70 1.82 1.47
C ILE A 308 1.46 2.44 0.82
N THR A 309 0.52 1.60 0.39
CA THR A 309 -0.88 2.02 0.19
C THR A 309 -1.61 2.01 1.54
N CYS A 310 -2.53 2.95 1.76
CA CYS A 310 -3.32 3.07 3.00
C CYS A 310 -4.82 3.14 2.72
N GLY A 311 -5.27 2.32 1.78
CA GLY A 311 -6.64 2.28 1.25
C GLY A 311 -6.71 2.85 -0.17
N ASN A 312 -7.90 2.91 -0.73
CA ASN A 312 -8.13 3.35 -2.11
C ASN A 312 -7.66 4.79 -2.34
N GLY A 313 -6.65 4.96 -3.20
CA GLY A 313 -6.07 6.27 -3.49
C GLY A 313 -5.37 6.93 -2.30
N CYS A 314 -4.97 6.15 -1.31
CA CYS A 314 -4.21 6.59 -0.15
C CYS A 314 -2.81 5.98 -0.21
N TYR A 315 -1.79 6.83 0.00
CA TYR A 315 -0.39 6.42 0.07
C TYR A 315 0.25 7.05 1.29
N ALA A 316 1.14 6.31 1.95
CA ALA A 316 1.90 6.85 3.06
C ALA A 316 3.36 6.44 2.98
N PHE A 317 4.26 7.32 3.38
CA PHE A 317 5.68 7.05 3.50
C PHE A 317 6.30 7.83 4.66
N ASN A 318 7.41 7.35 5.16
CA ASN A 318 8.17 7.99 6.23
C ASN A 318 9.54 8.47 5.72
N THR A 319 10.06 9.50 6.35
CA THR A 319 11.25 10.22 5.90
C THR A 319 12.28 10.40 7.00
N THR A 320 13.54 10.60 6.61
CA THR A 320 14.64 10.81 7.57
C THR A 320 14.61 12.19 8.26
N ASP A 321 13.75 13.11 7.82
CA ASP A 321 13.48 14.38 8.51
C ASP A 321 12.33 14.28 9.55
N ASN A 322 12.07 13.06 10.02
CA ASN A 322 11.13 12.75 11.09
C ASN A 322 9.65 13.08 10.75
N LYS A 323 9.23 12.71 9.56
CA LYS A 323 7.85 12.90 9.12
C LYS A 323 7.25 11.62 8.56
N VAL A 324 5.95 11.48 8.75
CA VAL A 324 5.10 10.58 7.99
C VAL A 324 4.24 11.43 7.08
N ILE A 325 4.33 11.19 5.78
CA ILE A 325 3.55 11.85 4.75
C ILE A 325 2.41 10.95 4.36
N ILE A 326 1.20 11.49 4.30
CA ILE A 326 0.00 10.78 3.84
C ILE A 326 -0.55 11.54 2.64
N ILE A 327 -0.62 10.88 1.49
CA ILE A 327 -1.13 11.43 0.24
C ILE A 327 -2.49 10.80 -0.01
N LYS A 328 -3.50 11.62 -0.29
CA LYS A 328 -4.81 11.17 -0.73
C LYS A 328 -5.11 11.69 -2.12
N ASP A 329 -5.52 10.77 -2.97
CA ASP A 329 -6.09 11.09 -4.28
C ASP A 329 -7.56 11.50 -4.06
N SER A 330 -7.81 12.81 -4.05
CA SER A 330 -9.18 13.29 -4.19
C SER A 330 -9.54 13.20 -5.67
N THR A 331 -9.83 12.00 -6.14
CA THR A 331 -10.76 11.93 -7.27
C THR A 331 -11.98 12.76 -6.86
N LEU A 332 -12.56 13.51 -7.80
CA LEU A 332 -13.91 14.06 -7.68
C LEU A 332 -14.98 12.92 -7.61
N GLY A 333 -14.62 11.82 -6.96
CA GLY A 333 -15.54 10.95 -6.31
C GLY A 333 -16.08 11.74 -5.15
N LEU A 334 -17.35 12.05 -5.19
CA LEU A 334 -18.13 12.41 -4.02
C LEU A 334 -17.51 11.65 -2.85
N SER A 335 -16.86 12.37 -1.92
CA SER A 335 -16.55 11.76 -0.64
C SER A 335 -17.89 11.18 -0.19
N GLU A 336 -18.00 9.85 -0.26
CA GLU A 336 -18.92 9.18 0.61
C GLU A 336 -18.37 9.48 2.01
N THR A 337 -18.65 10.67 2.52
CA THR A 337 -18.84 10.79 3.95
C THR A 337 -19.83 9.67 4.22
N GLU A 338 -19.36 8.59 4.83
CA GLU A 338 -20.21 7.64 5.51
C GLU A 338 -21.01 8.45 6.54
N GLN A 339 -22.02 9.15 6.06
CA GLN A 339 -23.17 9.42 6.86
C GLN A 339 -23.94 8.11 6.87
N ILE A 340 -23.52 7.26 7.84
CA ILE A 340 -24.30 6.16 8.31
C ILE A 340 -25.77 6.62 8.28
N GLY A 341 -26.56 6.08 7.34
CA GLY A 341 -27.93 5.86 7.66
C GLY A 341 -29.02 6.67 7.02
N LYS A 342 -28.86 7.47 5.96
CA LYS A 342 -30.09 8.10 5.45
C LYS A 342 -30.66 7.51 4.16
N PHE A 343 -29.81 7.02 3.24
CA PHE A 343 -30.28 6.40 1.99
C PHE A 343 -29.47 5.15 1.64
N SER A 344 -30.12 4.03 1.46
CA SER A 344 -29.56 2.84 0.85
C SER A 344 -30.33 2.47 -0.41
N ILE A 345 -29.64 1.94 -1.42
CA ILE A 345 -30.22 1.49 -2.68
C ILE A 345 -29.99 -0.01 -2.84
N TYR A 346 -31.02 -0.75 -3.26
CA TYR A 346 -30.93 -2.18 -3.48
C TYR A 346 -31.96 -2.69 -4.49
N PRO A 347 -31.69 -3.83 -5.15
CA PRO A 347 -30.38 -4.45 -5.28
C PRO A 347 -29.42 -3.58 -6.09
N ASN A 348 -28.12 -3.62 -5.78
CA ASN A 348 -27.09 -2.97 -6.58
C ASN A 348 -25.87 -3.90 -6.63
N PRO A 349 -25.57 -4.55 -7.78
CA PRO A 349 -26.15 -4.36 -9.12
C PRO A 349 -27.63 -4.73 -9.28
N THR A 350 -28.31 -4.07 -10.22
CA THR A 350 -29.73 -4.29 -10.53
C THR A 350 -29.98 -4.62 -12.01
N THR A 351 -31.05 -5.38 -12.31
CA THR A 351 -31.52 -5.64 -13.68
C THR A 351 -32.68 -4.71 -14.08
N ASP A 352 -33.74 -4.68 -13.30
CA ASP A 352 -34.99 -4.01 -13.71
C ASP A 352 -35.40 -2.88 -12.78
N TYR A 353 -35.26 -3.09 -11.48
CA TYR A 353 -35.78 -2.18 -10.47
C TYR A 353 -34.74 -1.90 -9.40
N LEU A 354 -34.72 -0.65 -8.93
CA LEU A 354 -33.92 -0.21 -7.80
C LEU A 354 -34.83 0.32 -6.70
N PHE A 355 -34.66 -0.15 -5.48
CA PHE A 355 -35.37 0.34 -4.32
C PHE A 355 -34.47 1.29 -3.52
N ILE A 356 -35.10 2.30 -2.93
CA ILE A 356 -34.44 3.24 -2.03
C ILE A 356 -35.03 3.07 -0.64
N LYS A 357 -34.20 2.68 0.32
CA LYS A 357 -34.55 2.70 1.74
C LYS A 357 -34.06 4.02 2.33
N SER A 358 -34.96 4.74 3.01
CA SER A 358 -34.69 6.03 3.63
C SER A 358 -35.48 6.17 4.92
N ASP A 359 -34.86 6.82 5.92
CA ASP A 359 -35.51 7.23 7.16
C ASP A 359 -36.12 8.65 7.02
N LEU A 360 -35.87 9.34 5.89
CA LEU A 360 -36.38 10.66 5.57
C LEU A 360 -37.28 10.63 4.31
N GLU A 361 -38.17 11.57 4.17
CA GLU A 361 -39.00 11.72 2.97
C GLU A 361 -38.15 12.12 1.77
N ILE A 362 -38.27 11.38 0.66
CA ILE A 362 -37.60 11.66 -0.60
C ILE A 362 -38.38 12.70 -1.37
N LYS A 363 -37.79 13.86 -1.65
CA LYS A 363 -38.42 14.96 -2.41
C LYS A 363 -38.08 14.93 -3.90
N GLY A 364 -36.98 14.31 -4.28
CA GLY A 364 -36.63 14.23 -5.69
C GLY A 364 -35.53 13.21 -5.96
N ILE A 365 -35.59 12.63 -7.17
CA ILE A 365 -34.58 11.74 -7.67
C ILE A 365 -34.23 12.13 -9.10
N GLN A 366 -32.94 12.16 -9.41
CA GLN A 366 -32.43 12.40 -10.73
C GLN A 366 -31.37 11.35 -11.06
N ILE A 367 -31.51 10.66 -12.18
CA ILE A 367 -30.53 9.67 -12.65
C ILE A 367 -29.74 10.27 -13.81
N SER A 368 -28.42 10.06 -13.80
CA SER A 368 -27.53 10.44 -14.90
C SER A 368 -26.60 9.30 -15.29
N ASP A 369 -26.15 9.30 -16.54
CA ASP A 369 -25.11 8.41 -17.04
C ASP A 369 -23.70 8.90 -16.61
N LEU A 370 -22.65 8.16 -17.00
CA LEU A 370 -21.24 8.48 -16.73
C LEU A 370 -20.81 9.86 -17.28
N ASN A 371 -21.48 10.37 -18.32
CA ASN A 371 -21.19 11.65 -18.94
C ASN A 371 -21.97 12.81 -18.30
N GLY A 372 -22.72 12.54 -17.23
CA GLY A 372 -23.57 13.51 -16.55
C GLY A 372 -24.89 13.82 -17.28
N ARG A 373 -25.21 13.09 -18.35
CA ARG A 373 -26.44 13.26 -19.11
C ARG A 373 -27.60 12.69 -18.29
N ILE A 374 -28.61 13.53 -18.06
CA ILE A 374 -29.77 13.14 -17.27
C ILE A 374 -30.62 12.15 -18.06
N VAL A 375 -31.01 11.06 -17.41
CA VAL A 375 -31.98 10.11 -17.93
C VAL A 375 -33.39 10.63 -17.58
N ASN A 376 -34.13 10.99 -18.57
CA ASN A 376 -35.52 11.48 -18.42
C ASN A 376 -36.51 10.31 -18.46
N ASN A 377 -37.71 10.53 -17.92
CA ASN A 377 -38.87 9.62 -17.97
C ASN A 377 -38.66 8.29 -17.24
N LEU A 378 -37.93 8.29 -16.12
CA LEU A 378 -37.90 7.14 -15.21
C LEU A 378 -39.12 7.23 -14.26
N ASP A 379 -39.83 6.11 -14.15
CA ASP A 379 -40.96 6.00 -13.24
C ASP A 379 -40.43 5.75 -11.80
N PHE A 380 -40.78 6.66 -10.89
CA PHE A 380 -40.46 6.57 -9.46
C PHE A 380 -41.74 6.61 -8.66
N GLN A 381 -42.09 5.50 -8.05
CA GLN A 381 -43.22 5.33 -7.19
C GLN A 381 -42.91 4.37 -6.04
N ASP A 382 -43.42 4.66 -4.85
CA ASP A 382 -43.25 3.84 -3.65
C ASP A 382 -41.77 3.47 -3.33
N ASN A 383 -40.86 4.45 -3.44
CA ASN A 383 -39.44 4.28 -3.26
C ASN A 383 -38.77 3.26 -4.25
N LYS A 384 -39.41 3.01 -5.37
CA LYS A 384 -38.98 2.10 -6.41
C LYS A 384 -38.76 2.85 -7.72
N ILE A 385 -37.63 2.63 -8.36
CA ILE A 385 -37.27 3.19 -9.67
C ILE A 385 -37.29 2.08 -10.70
N ASN A 386 -37.96 2.30 -11.82
CA ASN A 386 -37.93 1.40 -12.97
C ASN A 386 -36.75 1.76 -13.87
N LEU A 387 -35.81 0.83 -14.03
CA LEU A 387 -34.61 0.97 -14.82
C LEU A 387 -34.60 0.06 -16.07
N THR A 388 -35.73 -0.56 -16.41
CA THR A 388 -35.82 -1.51 -17.54
C THR A 388 -35.48 -0.88 -18.88
N SER A 389 -35.70 0.43 -19.03
CA SER A 389 -35.36 1.18 -20.25
C SER A 389 -33.87 1.53 -20.39
N LEU A 390 -33.07 1.30 -19.33
CA LEU A 390 -31.66 1.62 -19.34
C LEU A 390 -30.82 0.47 -19.88
N GLN A 391 -29.78 0.80 -20.64
CA GLN A 391 -28.76 -0.16 -21.07
C GLN A 391 -27.89 -0.57 -19.89
N THR A 392 -27.25 -1.73 -20.01
CA THR A 392 -26.21 -2.17 -19.07
C THR A 392 -25.12 -1.10 -18.94
N GLY A 393 -24.79 -0.72 -17.70
CA GLY A 393 -23.82 0.34 -17.47
C GLY A 393 -23.83 0.90 -16.06
N ILE A 394 -23.07 1.96 -15.88
CA ILE A 394 -22.97 2.70 -14.61
C ILE A 394 -23.77 3.98 -14.70
N TYR A 395 -24.59 4.24 -13.68
CA TYR A 395 -25.40 5.43 -13.53
C TYR A 395 -25.24 6.02 -12.14
N PHE A 396 -25.65 7.28 -11.96
CA PHE A 396 -25.64 7.97 -10.68
C PHE A 396 -27.06 8.46 -10.34
N ALA A 397 -27.55 8.13 -9.15
CA ALA A 397 -28.78 8.65 -8.60
C ALA A 397 -28.50 9.80 -7.63
N LYS A 398 -28.95 11.00 -7.93
CA LYS A 398 -29.03 12.13 -7.00
C LYS A 398 -30.38 12.09 -6.31
N ILE A 399 -30.37 11.92 -4.99
CA ILE A 399 -31.57 11.80 -4.15
C ILE A 399 -31.59 13.02 -3.24
N SER A 400 -32.68 13.81 -3.29
CA SER A 400 -32.92 14.96 -2.39
C SER A 400 -33.90 14.60 -1.30
N ASP A 401 -33.60 14.96 -0.05
CA ASP A 401 -34.47 14.78 1.10
C ASP A 401 -35.37 16.02 1.35
N GLU A 402 -36.26 15.91 2.33
CA GLU A 402 -37.17 16.96 2.77
C GLU A 402 -36.49 18.25 3.23
N ASN A 403 -35.20 18.16 3.62
CA ASN A 403 -34.38 19.30 4.05
C ASN A 403 -33.58 19.92 2.88
N GLY A 404 -33.80 19.45 1.64
CA GLY A 404 -33.10 19.92 0.45
C GLY A 404 -31.66 19.39 0.33
N LYS A 405 -31.21 18.46 1.20
CA LYS A 405 -29.90 17.84 1.13
C LYS A 405 -29.87 16.81 0.01
N ILE A 406 -28.82 16.84 -0.78
CA ILE A 406 -28.64 15.93 -1.92
C ILE A 406 -27.61 14.84 -1.53
N THR A 407 -27.97 13.58 -1.77
CA THR A 407 -27.09 12.41 -1.66
C THR A 407 -26.98 11.75 -3.04
N THR A 408 -25.78 11.43 -3.48
CA THR A 408 -25.56 10.74 -4.75
C THR A 408 -25.14 9.28 -4.50
N LYS A 409 -25.77 8.34 -5.20
CA LYS A 409 -25.47 6.91 -5.13
C LYS A 409 -25.14 6.37 -6.52
N LYS A 410 -24.13 5.50 -6.61
CA LYS A 410 -23.76 4.82 -7.85
C LYS A 410 -24.63 3.59 -8.07
N ILE A 411 -25.10 3.40 -9.30
CA ILE A 411 -25.95 2.28 -9.72
C ILE A 411 -25.18 1.45 -10.75
N PHE A 412 -25.17 0.14 -10.55
CA PHE A 412 -24.67 -0.84 -11.53
C PHE A 412 -25.87 -1.52 -12.18
N LYS A 413 -26.20 -1.15 -13.42
CA LYS A 413 -27.26 -1.77 -14.24
C LYS A 413 -26.66 -2.95 -15.00
N LYS A 414 -27.26 -4.14 -14.81
CA LYS A 414 -26.94 -5.36 -15.57
C LYS A 414 -27.80 -5.50 -16.82
#